data_283b423b3e862ad4dcb08d82655aedcd
#
_entry.id   283b423b3e862ad4dcb08d82655aedcd
#
_cell.length_a   1.000
_cell.length_b   1.000
_cell.length_c   1.000
_cell.angle_alpha   90.00
_cell.angle_beta   90.00
_cell.angle_gamma   90.00
#
_symmetry.space_group_name_H-M   'P 1'
#
loop_
_entity.id
_entity.type
_entity.pdbx_description
1 polymer ?
#
loop_
_entity_poly.entity_id
_entity_poly.type
_entity_poly.pdbx_seq_one_letter_code
_entity_poly.pdbx_strand_id
1 'polypeptide(L)'
;MEKTLEKILEEHRESEGNIISLLQDIENSFGYLSEDAVNWFSKKLDIPASRFFGVATFYSQFHFKPRGKNIITACCGTACHVKGSERLINGLRKELSLSDDEDTTKDMEFTLEKVNCVGACSIAPVIIINKKIHGKTASDKLLKEIKTLKSLKGGKGEGR
;
A
#
# COMPACT_ATOMS: atom_id res chain seq x y z
N MET A 1 18.93 7.35 -4.61
CA MET A 1 18.74 6.07 -3.91
C MET A 1 19.82 5.86 -2.84
N GLU A 2 21.08 5.80 -3.19
CA GLU A 2 22.18 5.49 -2.27
C GLU A 2 22.29 6.44 -1.06
N LYS A 3 22.22 7.76 -1.26
CA LYS A 3 22.21 8.75 -0.17
C LYS A 3 21.04 8.56 0.83
N THR A 4 19.90 8.12 0.34
CA THR A 4 18.74 7.84 1.21
C THR A 4 18.96 6.58 2.02
N LEU A 5 19.56 5.54 1.41
CA LEU A 5 19.91 4.30 2.10
C LEU A 5 20.98 4.52 3.17
N GLU A 6 21.98 5.36 2.89
CA GLU A 6 23.01 5.73 3.87
C GLU A 6 22.40 6.47 5.07
N LYS A 7 21.50 7.42 4.83
CA LYS A 7 20.79 8.13 5.90
C LYS A 7 19.98 7.19 6.79
N ILE A 8 19.22 6.27 6.18
CA ILE A 8 18.46 5.25 6.91
C ILE A 8 19.40 4.37 7.74
N LEU A 9 20.56 4.00 7.19
CA LEU A 9 21.54 3.19 7.91
C LEU A 9 22.11 3.91 9.14
N GLU A 10 22.42 5.22 9.03
CA GLU A 10 22.90 6.03 10.14
C GLU A 10 21.84 6.13 11.23
N GLU A 11 20.60 6.50 10.89
CA GLU A 11 19.48 6.59 11.82
C GLU A 11 19.20 5.24 12.51
N HIS A 12 19.29 4.14 11.75
CA HIS A 12 19.13 2.79 12.30
C HIS A 12 20.22 2.41 13.31
N ARG A 13 21.47 2.79 13.05
CA ARG A 13 22.59 2.54 13.97
C ARG A 13 22.49 3.36 15.25
N GLU A 14 22.07 4.62 15.14
CA GLU A 14 21.90 5.52 16.29
C GLU A 14 20.73 5.06 17.20
N SER A 15 19.67 4.52 16.61
CA SER A 15 18.48 4.07 17.35
C SER A 15 18.57 2.65 17.91
N GLU A 16 19.69 1.93 17.69
CA GLU A 16 19.81 0.48 17.99
C GLU A 16 18.63 -0.33 17.45
N GLY A 17 18.15 0.05 16.25
CA GLY A 17 16.96 -0.51 15.63
C GLY A 17 17.06 -1.99 15.29
N ASN A 18 15.94 -2.64 15.15
CA ASN A 18 15.85 -4.02 14.70
C ASN A 18 15.52 -4.11 13.19
N ILE A 19 15.52 -5.32 12.63
CA ILE A 19 15.19 -5.53 11.21
C ILE A 19 13.81 -4.99 10.84
N ILE A 20 12.83 -5.07 11.74
CA ILE A 20 11.47 -4.59 11.46
C ILE A 20 11.45 -3.07 11.31
N SER A 21 12.11 -2.33 12.23
CA SER A 21 12.21 -0.87 12.13
C SER A 21 12.95 -0.44 10.85
N LEU A 22 14.04 -1.13 10.51
CA LEU A 22 14.77 -0.87 9.27
C LEU A 22 13.89 -1.08 8.02
N LEU A 23 13.13 -2.17 7.97
CA LEU A 23 12.20 -2.43 6.87
C LEU A 23 11.09 -1.37 6.80
N GLN A 24 10.61 -0.88 7.95
CA GLN A 24 9.63 0.22 8.00
C GLN A 24 10.22 1.52 7.46
N ASP A 25 11.46 1.85 7.78
CA ASP A 25 12.14 3.05 7.30
C ASP A 25 12.37 3.00 5.77
N ILE A 26 12.72 1.81 5.25
CA ILE A 26 12.82 1.57 3.80
C ILE A 26 11.44 1.76 3.14
N GLU A 27 10.40 1.12 3.67
CA GLU A 27 9.04 1.23 3.14
C GLU A 27 8.52 2.67 3.19
N ASN A 28 8.74 3.40 4.29
CA ASN A 28 8.34 4.80 4.43
C ASN A 28 9.06 5.71 3.42
N SER A 29 10.31 5.40 3.08
CA SER A 29 11.12 6.22 2.19
C SER A 29 10.86 5.95 0.71
N PHE A 30 10.60 4.69 0.35
CA PHE A 30 10.46 4.24 -1.05
C PHE A 30 9.03 3.80 -1.41
N GLY A 31 8.16 3.62 -0.41
CA GLY A 31 6.79 3.13 -0.60
C GLY A 31 6.68 1.62 -0.79
N TYR A 32 7.80 0.91 -0.88
CA TYR A 32 7.90 -0.55 -1.00
C TYR A 32 9.32 -1.02 -0.68
N LEU A 33 9.50 -2.32 -0.48
CA LEU A 33 10.79 -2.96 -0.26
C LEU A 33 11.37 -3.43 -1.60
N SER A 34 12.31 -2.68 -2.17
CA SER A 34 13.02 -3.12 -3.37
C SER A 34 14.09 -4.16 -3.03
N GLU A 35 14.29 -5.14 -3.92
CA GLU A 35 15.37 -6.13 -3.80
C GLU A 35 16.73 -5.46 -3.66
N ASP A 36 16.99 -4.40 -4.43
CA ASP A 36 18.24 -3.66 -4.40
C ASP A 36 18.52 -3.03 -3.04
N ALA A 37 17.48 -2.42 -2.41
CA ALA A 37 17.62 -1.86 -1.07
C ALA A 37 17.90 -2.94 -0.03
N VAL A 38 17.16 -4.05 -0.05
CA VAL A 38 17.39 -5.17 0.86
C VAL A 38 18.80 -5.76 0.70
N ASN A 39 19.24 -5.98 -0.53
CA ASN A 39 20.59 -6.49 -0.81
C ASN A 39 21.69 -5.51 -0.38
N TRP A 40 21.46 -4.21 -0.52
CA TRP A 40 22.38 -3.19 -0.06
C TRP A 40 22.54 -3.22 1.48
N PHE A 41 21.42 -3.25 2.23
CA PHE A 41 21.46 -3.37 3.70
C PHE A 41 22.03 -4.71 4.16
N SER A 42 21.73 -5.80 3.47
CA SER A 42 22.30 -7.12 3.73
C SER A 42 23.84 -7.08 3.73
N LYS A 43 24.41 -6.44 2.72
CA LYS A 43 25.88 -6.29 2.61
C LYS A 43 26.47 -5.34 3.67
N LYS A 44 25.79 -4.23 3.96
CA LYS A 44 26.26 -3.20 4.91
C LYS A 44 26.18 -3.62 6.37
N LEU A 45 25.21 -4.46 6.71
CA LEU A 45 24.99 -4.95 8.08
C LEU A 45 25.52 -6.36 8.32
N ASP A 46 26.03 -7.02 7.28
CA ASP A 46 26.46 -8.43 7.33
C ASP A 46 25.34 -9.37 7.82
N ILE A 47 24.09 -9.11 7.36
CA ILE A 47 22.92 -9.90 7.67
C ILE A 47 22.43 -10.54 6.37
N PRO A 48 22.21 -11.88 6.32
CA PRO A 48 21.70 -12.53 5.11
C PRO A 48 20.40 -11.92 4.61
N ALA A 49 20.28 -11.66 3.31
CA ALA A 49 19.06 -11.10 2.68
C ALA A 49 17.81 -11.95 2.97
N SER A 50 17.98 -13.28 3.10
CA SER A 50 16.90 -14.20 3.48
C SER A 50 16.25 -13.85 4.82
N ARG A 51 16.99 -13.28 5.76
CA ARG A 51 16.46 -12.86 7.04
C ARG A 51 15.55 -11.64 6.91
N PHE A 52 15.91 -10.68 6.05
CA PHE A 52 15.06 -9.54 5.72
C PHE A 52 13.76 -9.99 5.04
N PHE A 53 13.87 -10.83 4.00
CA PHE A 53 12.70 -11.37 3.29
C PHE A 53 11.83 -12.24 4.20
N GLY A 54 12.42 -13.03 5.09
CA GLY A 54 11.68 -13.86 6.06
C GLY A 54 10.83 -13.01 7.00
N VAL A 55 11.37 -11.88 7.48
CA VAL A 55 10.61 -10.93 8.31
C VAL A 55 9.55 -10.22 7.46
N ALA A 56 9.94 -9.71 6.29
CA ALA A 56 9.05 -8.92 5.44
C ALA A 56 7.85 -9.73 4.91
N THR A 57 8.01 -11.01 4.62
CA THR A 57 6.91 -11.89 4.17
C THR A 57 5.96 -12.29 5.31
N PHE A 58 6.43 -12.25 6.55
CA PHE A 58 5.59 -12.55 7.71
C PHE A 58 4.62 -11.41 8.04
N TYR A 59 5.04 -10.17 7.87
CA TYR A 59 4.24 -8.99 8.18
C TYR A 59 3.57 -8.44 6.93
N SER A 60 2.24 -8.50 6.87
CA SER A 60 1.43 -8.04 5.73
C SER A 60 1.51 -6.54 5.42
N GLN A 61 2.13 -5.76 6.30
CA GLN A 61 2.35 -4.33 6.08
C GLN A 61 3.43 -4.05 5.03
N PHE A 62 4.34 -4.99 4.77
CA PHE A 62 5.43 -4.80 3.83
C PHE A 62 5.04 -5.17 2.40
N HIS A 63 5.42 -4.33 1.46
CA HIS A 63 5.10 -4.48 0.05
C HIS A 63 6.37 -4.62 -0.79
N PHE A 64 6.40 -5.60 -1.67
CA PHE A 64 7.54 -5.88 -2.54
C PHE A 64 7.42 -5.26 -3.94
N LYS A 65 6.28 -4.66 -4.24
CA LYS A 65 6.00 -3.99 -5.52
C LYS A 65 5.69 -2.53 -5.29
N PRO A 66 6.09 -1.65 -6.22
CA PRO A 66 5.70 -0.24 -6.15
C PRO A 66 4.19 -0.09 -6.08
N ARG A 67 3.72 0.84 -5.26
CA ARG A 67 2.30 1.18 -5.10
C ARG A 67 1.97 2.51 -5.76
N GLY A 68 0.73 2.67 -6.17
CA GLY A 68 0.21 3.93 -6.68
C GLY A 68 0.16 5.01 -5.60
N LYS A 69 -0.02 6.25 -6.02
CA LYS A 69 -0.14 7.41 -5.12
C LYS A 69 -1.36 7.34 -4.21
N ASN A 70 -2.45 6.78 -4.72
CA ASN A 70 -3.71 6.62 -3.98
C ASN A 70 -3.91 5.15 -3.62
N ILE A 71 -3.95 4.86 -2.34
CA ILE A 71 -4.16 3.52 -1.83
C ILE A 71 -5.63 3.34 -1.46
N ILE A 72 -6.25 2.32 -2.05
CA ILE A 72 -7.63 1.91 -1.77
C ILE A 72 -7.56 0.56 -1.07
N THR A 73 -7.90 0.51 0.21
CA THR A 73 -7.89 -0.72 1.00
C THR A 73 -9.31 -1.22 1.17
N ALA A 74 -9.60 -2.41 0.67
CA ALA A 74 -10.90 -3.06 0.74
C ALA A 74 -10.93 -4.16 1.81
N CYS A 75 -11.86 -4.06 2.75
CA CYS A 75 -12.05 -5.05 3.79
C CYS A 75 -12.80 -6.27 3.23
N CYS A 76 -12.20 -7.47 3.37
CA CYS A 76 -12.76 -8.76 2.96
C CYS A 76 -13.24 -9.60 4.15
N GLY A 77 -13.27 -9.05 5.38
CA GLY A 77 -13.75 -9.75 6.57
C GLY A 77 -15.21 -10.18 6.45
N THR A 78 -15.63 -11.17 7.23
CA THR A 78 -16.93 -11.83 7.16
C THR A 78 -18.11 -10.83 7.10
N ALA A 79 -18.12 -9.84 8.01
CA ALA A 79 -19.20 -8.84 8.03
C ALA A 79 -19.23 -7.98 6.76
N CYS A 80 -18.09 -7.64 6.20
CA CYS A 80 -17.98 -6.89 4.95
C CYS A 80 -18.39 -7.75 3.75
N HIS A 81 -17.95 -9.00 3.72
CA HIS A 81 -18.29 -9.97 2.69
C HIS A 81 -19.80 -10.19 2.60
N VAL A 82 -20.46 -10.50 3.72
CA VAL A 82 -21.92 -10.68 3.79
C VAL A 82 -22.68 -9.43 3.35
N LYS A 83 -22.13 -8.24 3.63
CA LYS A 83 -22.71 -6.95 3.22
C LYS A 83 -22.29 -6.48 1.83
N GLY A 84 -21.66 -7.35 1.02
CA GLY A 84 -21.42 -7.11 -0.39
C GLY A 84 -20.12 -6.37 -0.72
N SER A 85 -19.07 -6.49 0.11
CA SER A 85 -17.75 -5.91 -0.19
C SER A 85 -17.18 -6.40 -1.51
N GLU A 86 -17.46 -7.64 -1.89
CA GLU A 86 -17.00 -8.21 -3.16
C GLU A 86 -17.56 -7.46 -4.38
N ARG A 87 -18.84 -7.04 -4.32
CA ARG A 87 -19.43 -6.20 -5.39
C ARG A 87 -18.75 -4.85 -5.48
N LEU A 88 -18.37 -4.26 -4.33
CA LEU A 88 -17.63 -2.99 -4.30
C LEU A 88 -16.23 -3.18 -4.90
N ILE A 89 -15.52 -4.23 -4.53
CA ILE A 89 -14.19 -4.55 -5.06
C ILE A 89 -14.23 -4.72 -6.58
N ASN A 90 -15.19 -5.49 -7.09
CA ASN A 90 -15.35 -5.72 -8.52
C ASN A 90 -15.71 -4.41 -9.26
N GLY A 91 -16.55 -3.57 -8.67
CA GLY A 91 -16.84 -2.23 -9.20
C GLY A 91 -15.61 -1.33 -9.25
N LEU A 92 -14.79 -1.35 -8.20
CA LEU A 92 -13.54 -0.61 -8.12
C LEU A 92 -12.51 -1.11 -9.14
N ARG A 93 -12.31 -2.43 -9.26
CA ARG A 93 -11.43 -3.03 -10.28
C ARG A 93 -11.82 -2.59 -11.68
N LYS A 94 -13.11 -2.64 -12.01
CA LYS A 94 -13.64 -2.23 -13.30
C LYS A 94 -13.40 -0.73 -13.56
N GLU A 95 -13.68 0.14 -12.58
CA GLU A 95 -13.46 1.58 -12.70
C GLU A 95 -11.97 1.94 -12.86
N LEU A 96 -11.09 1.18 -12.20
CA LEU A 96 -9.64 1.36 -12.27
C LEU A 96 -8.99 0.63 -13.45
N SER A 97 -9.77 -0.15 -14.23
CA SER A 97 -9.28 -0.97 -15.34
C SER A 97 -8.18 -1.96 -14.91
N LEU A 98 -8.32 -2.53 -13.71
CA LEU A 98 -7.42 -3.54 -13.16
C LEU A 98 -7.88 -4.93 -13.58
N SER A 99 -6.96 -5.74 -14.08
CA SER A 99 -7.17 -7.19 -14.29
C SER A 99 -7.11 -7.95 -12.96
N ASP A 100 -7.47 -9.24 -12.97
CA ASP A 100 -7.54 -10.04 -11.73
C ASP A 100 -6.19 -10.19 -11.03
N ASP A 101 -5.11 -10.16 -11.78
CA ASP A 101 -3.73 -10.32 -11.30
C ASP A 101 -3.03 -8.98 -11.01
N GLU A 102 -3.68 -7.84 -11.31
CA GLU A 102 -3.13 -6.52 -11.11
C GLU A 102 -3.79 -5.84 -9.90
N ASP A 103 -2.97 -5.28 -9.01
CA ASP A 103 -3.45 -4.48 -7.87
C ASP A 103 -3.16 -2.99 -8.05
N THR A 104 -2.27 -2.62 -8.97
CA THR A 104 -1.88 -1.23 -9.21
C THR A 104 -2.13 -0.85 -10.67
N THR A 105 -2.69 0.35 -10.87
CA THR A 105 -2.92 0.88 -12.22
C THR A 105 -1.61 1.16 -12.95
N LYS A 106 -1.61 0.99 -14.28
CA LYS A 106 -0.40 1.16 -15.14
C LYS A 106 0.22 2.55 -15.04
N ASP A 107 -0.59 3.55 -14.71
CA ASP A 107 -0.15 4.93 -14.52
C ASP A 107 0.35 5.21 -13.08
N MET A 108 0.43 4.18 -12.23
CA MET A 108 0.87 4.28 -10.84
C MET A 108 0.07 5.29 -10.00
N GLU A 109 -1.18 5.54 -10.34
CA GLU A 109 -2.02 6.47 -9.59
C GLU A 109 -2.82 5.80 -8.48
N PHE A 110 -3.26 4.55 -8.69
CA PHE A 110 -4.09 3.82 -7.74
C PHE A 110 -3.56 2.42 -7.48
N THR A 111 -3.61 2.01 -6.22
CA THR A 111 -3.43 0.61 -5.80
C THR A 111 -4.66 0.17 -5.03
N LEU A 112 -5.22 -0.99 -5.38
CA LEU A 112 -6.34 -1.62 -4.70
C LEU A 112 -5.85 -2.81 -3.89
N GLU A 113 -5.80 -2.66 -2.58
CA GLU A 113 -5.38 -3.69 -1.63
C GLU A 113 -6.58 -4.36 -0.98
N LYS A 114 -6.48 -5.67 -0.73
CA LYS A 114 -7.46 -6.44 0.03
C LYS A 114 -6.88 -6.77 1.40
N VAL A 115 -7.66 -6.55 2.45
CA VAL A 115 -7.27 -6.91 3.82
C VAL A 115 -8.33 -7.78 4.46
N ASN A 116 -7.91 -8.70 5.32
CA ASN A 116 -8.82 -9.64 5.96
C ASN A 116 -9.85 -8.94 6.87
N CYS A 117 -9.42 -7.97 7.66
CA CYS A 117 -10.32 -7.18 8.49
C CYS A 117 -9.67 -5.87 8.97
N VAL A 118 -10.43 -4.77 8.89
CA VAL A 118 -9.99 -3.46 9.42
C VAL A 118 -10.54 -3.15 10.81
N GLY A 119 -11.34 -4.06 11.41
CA GLY A 119 -11.90 -3.88 12.75
C GLY A 119 -13.13 -2.98 12.83
N ALA A 120 -13.67 -2.48 11.72
CA ALA A 120 -14.81 -1.53 11.70
C ALA A 120 -16.13 -2.19 11.23
N CYS A 121 -16.45 -3.39 11.74
CA CYS A 121 -17.57 -4.23 11.29
C CYS A 121 -18.94 -3.60 11.46
N SER A 122 -19.12 -2.69 12.41
CA SER A 122 -20.41 -1.97 12.64
C SER A 122 -20.83 -1.09 11.46
N ILE A 123 -19.86 -0.63 10.68
CA ILE A 123 -20.07 0.20 9.49
C ILE A 123 -19.79 -0.55 8.18
N ALA A 124 -19.76 -1.88 8.22
CA ALA A 124 -19.53 -2.71 7.03
C ALA A 124 -20.60 -2.46 5.94
N PRO A 125 -20.23 -2.58 4.64
CA PRO A 125 -18.91 -2.86 4.10
C PRO A 125 -17.96 -1.66 4.20
N VAL A 126 -16.65 -1.90 4.38
CA VAL A 126 -15.67 -0.86 4.64
C VAL A 126 -14.62 -0.81 3.53
N ILE A 127 -14.42 0.38 3.00
CA ILE A 127 -13.33 0.74 2.08
C ILE A 127 -12.56 1.91 2.70
N ILE A 128 -11.24 1.91 2.61
CA ILE A 128 -10.39 3.00 3.05
C ILE A 128 -9.69 3.58 1.80
N ILE A 129 -9.80 4.89 1.61
CA ILE A 129 -9.13 5.61 0.52
C ILE A 129 -8.19 6.63 1.15
N ASN A 130 -6.88 6.52 0.92
CA ASN A 130 -5.87 7.43 1.46
C ASN A 130 -6.07 7.72 2.97
N LYS A 131 -6.24 6.66 3.77
CA LYS A 131 -6.50 6.72 5.23
C LYS A 131 -7.90 7.21 5.64
N LYS A 132 -8.76 7.64 4.70
CA LYS A 132 -10.14 8.04 4.97
C LYS A 132 -11.07 6.82 4.90
N ILE A 133 -11.79 6.55 5.98
CA ILE A 133 -12.67 5.38 6.11
C ILE A 133 -14.04 5.69 5.52
N HIS A 134 -14.51 4.79 4.64
CA HIS A 134 -15.84 4.80 4.04
C HIS A 134 -16.58 3.54 4.47
N GLY A 135 -17.60 3.72 5.32
CA GLY A 135 -18.46 2.63 5.78
C GLY A 135 -19.90 2.82 5.30
N LYS A 136 -20.64 1.73 5.15
CA LYS A 136 -22.05 1.71 4.68
C LYS A 136 -22.26 2.50 3.38
N THR A 137 -21.23 2.62 2.57
CA THR A 137 -21.23 3.51 1.42
C THR A 137 -21.71 2.76 0.18
N ALA A 138 -22.64 3.37 -0.55
CA ALA A 138 -23.07 2.88 -1.85
C ALA A 138 -21.92 2.98 -2.86
N SER A 139 -21.84 2.03 -3.80
CA SER A 139 -20.84 1.97 -4.86
C SER A 139 -20.69 3.31 -5.60
N ASP A 140 -21.81 3.96 -5.91
CA ASP A 140 -21.83 5.21 -6.70
C ASP A 140 -21.09 6.36 -6.01
N LYS A 141 -21.13 6.43 -4.67
CA LYS A 141 -20.44 7.47 -3.92
C LYS A 141 -18.92 7.25 -3.92
N LEU A 142 -18.49 6.00 -3.78
CA LEU A 142 -17.07 5.63 -3.88
C LEU A 142 -16.52 5.87 -5.28
N LEU A 143 -17.27 5.47 -6.31
CA LEU A 143 -16.87 5.68 -7.70
C LEU A 143 -16.78 7.17 -8.06
N LYS A 144 -17.68 8.02 -7.53
CA LYS A 144 -17.57 9.48 -7.69
C LYS A 144 -16.30 10.03 -7.05
N GLU A 145 -15.95 9.59 -5.86
CA GLU A 145 -14.72 10.03 -5.18
C GLU A 145 -13.47 9.63 -5.97
N ILE A 146 -13.41 8.41 -6.49
CA ILE A 146 -12.31 7.96 -7.35
C ILE A 146 -12.24 8.77 -8.64
N LYS A 147 -13.37 9.06 -9.28
CA LYS A 147 -13.42 9.93 -10.47
C LYS A 147 -12.93 11.34 -10.16
N THR A 148 -13.25 11.88 -8.98
CA THR A 148 -12.73 13.17 -8.52
C THR A 148 -11.21 13.12 -8.34
N LEU A 149 -10.67 12.06 -7.73
CA LEU A 149 -9.23 11.87 -7.59
C LEU A 149 -8.52 11.71 -8.94
N LYS A 150 -9.16 11.02 -9.92
CA LYS A 150 -8.66 10.94 -11.30
C LYS A 150 -8.65 12.30 -11.99
N SER A 151 -9.68 13.12 -11.80
CA SER A 151 -9.79 14.45 -12.46
C SER A 151 -8.83 15.50 -11.86
N LEU A 152 -8.47 15.39 -10.59
CA LEU A 152 -7.45 16.24 -9.95
C LEU A 152 -6.04 16.04 -10.56
N LYS A 153 -5.82 14.95 -11.31
CA LYS A 153 -4.61 14.70 -12.11
C LYS A 153 -4.47 15.67 -13.30
N GLY A 154 -5.58 16.14 -13.86
CA GLY A 154 -5.59 17.06 -15.01
C GLY A 154 -5.12 18.50 -14.70
N GLY A 155 -4.90 18.83 -13.42
CA GLY A 155 -4.62 20.20 -12.97
C GLY A 155 -3.20 20.47 -12.42
N LYS A 156 -2.30 19.48 -12.40
CA LYS A 156 -0.90 19.65 -11.95
C LYS A 156 0.10 19.01 -12.89
N GLY A 157 0.08 19.44 -14.11
CA GLY A 157 1.18 19.31 -15.05
C GLY A 157 1.73 20.69 -15.33
N GLU A 158 2.48 21.28 -14.37
CA GLU A 158 3.46 22.33 -14.64
C GLU A 158 4.06 22.76 -13.29
N GLY A 159 5.39 22.64 -13.18
CA GLY A 159 6.10 23.36 -12.14
C GLY A 159 7.12 22.53 -11.34
N ARG A 160 8.27 22.31 -11.98
CA ARG A 160 9.62 22.09 -11.43
C ARG A 160 9.93 20.74 -10.82
#